data_d6a4cd973a16eb4eb7c0a05fbd534559
#
_entry.id   d6a4cd973a16eb4eb7c0a05fbd534559
#
_cell.length_a   1.000
_cell.length_b   1.000
_cell.length_c   1.000
_cell.angle_alpha   90.00
_cell.angle_beta   90.00
_cell.angle_gamma   90.00
#
_symmetry.space_group_name_H-M   'P 1'
#
loop_
_entity.id
_entity.type
_entity.pdbx_description
1 polymer ?
#
loop_
_entity_poly.entity_id
_entity_poly.type
_entity_poly.pdbx_seq_one_letter_code
_entity_poly.pdbx_strand_id
1 'polypeptide(L)'
;MWLSKKFGKTDPVFAEAGTVSVGGGSVIKTASTIQSEEVHNYAPYGYSAYAPDGEEILLINSAGGTAGAGTIMKSEHLSSGEIAITSIGNAKILLKKNGDVEINGFVFTKNGKIQNQKGEIVFDS
;
A
#
# COMPACT_ATOMS: atom_id res chain seq x y z
N MET A 1 -3.94 19.89 -33.13
CA MET A 1 -4.20 18.49 -33.53
C MET A 1 -5.65 18.15 -33.25
N TRP A 2 -6.33 17.56 -34.20
CA TRP A 2 -7.75 17.33 -34.09
C TRP A 2 -8.14 16.40 -32.93
N LEU A 3 -7.31 15.40 -32.61
CA LEU A 3 -7.55 14.52 -31.47
C LEU A 3 -7.54 15.29 -30.16
N SER A 4 -6.61 16.21 -29.99
CA SER A 4 -6.55 17.03 -28.78
C SER A 4 -7.80 17.89 -28.65
N LYS A 5 -8.25 18.46 -29.75
CA LYS A 5 -9.48 19.27 -29.76
C LYS A 5 -10.72 18.43 -29.46
N LYS A 6 -10.74 17.22 -29.99
CA LYS A 6 -11.88 16.32 -29.80
C LYS A 6 -11.97 15.82 -28.37
N PHE A 7 -10.85 15.45 -27.78
CA PHE A 7 -10.79 14.96 -26.41
C PHE A 7 -10.68 16.08 -25.37
N GLY A 8 -10.30 17.27 -25.78
CA GLY A 8 -10.21 18.42 -24.88
C GLY A 8 -11.53 18.89 -24.29
N LYS A 9 -12.64 18.39 -24.79
CA LYS A 9 -13.97 18.66 -24.25
C LYS A 9 -14.39 17.65 -23.18
N THR A 10 -13.67 16.55 -23.05
CA THR A 10 -13.88 15.58 -21.98
C THR A 10 -12.84 15.82 -20.90
N ASP A 11 -13.22 15.58 -19.65
CA ASP A 11 -12.29 15.70 -18.54
C ASP A 11 -11.16 14.69 -18.73
N PRO A 12 -9.89 15.14 -18.74
CA PRO A 12 -8.79 14.21 -18.88
C PRO A 12 -8.69 13.30 -17.68
N VAL A 13 -8.27 12.07 -17.92
CA VAL A 13 -7.86 11.19 -16.83
C VAL A 13 -6.45 11.61 -16.44
N PHE A 14 -6.25 11.93 -15.17
CA PHE A 14 -4.94 12.28 -14.66
C PHE A 14 -4.78 11.80 -13.23
N ALA A 15 -3.54 11.70 -12.81
CA ALA A 15 -3.18 11.27 -11.48
C ALA A 15 -2.46 12.39 -10.75
N GLU A 16 -2.69 12.50 -9.45
CA GLU A 16 -2.00 13.46 -8.60
C GLU A 16 -1.73 12.85 -7.22
N ALA A 17 -0.77 13.41 -6.52
CA ALA A 17 -0.54 13.08 -5.13
C ALA A 17 -1.49 13.90 -4.26
N GLY A 18 -2.09 13.24 -3.31
CA GLY A 18 -2.93 13.87 -2.29
C GLY A 18 -2.50 13.40 -0.92
N THR A 19 -3.20 13.86 0.10
CA THR A 19 -2.95 13.48 1.49
C THR A 19 -4.23 12.91 2.08
N VAL A 20 -4.10 11.85 2.85
CA VAL A 20 -5.20 11.30 3.63
C VAL A 20 -5.48 12.27 4.78
N SER A 21 -6.61 12.97 4.74
CA SER A 21 -6.98 13.91 5.80
C SER A 21 -7.70 13.20 6.94
N VAL A 22 -8.53 12.23 6.63
CA VAL A 22 -9.13 11.33 7.60
C VAL A 22 -8.99 9.92 7.08
N GLY A 23 -8.25 9.11 7.80
CA GLY A 23 -8.00 7.72 7.41
C GLY A 23 -9.27 6.88 7.41
N GLY A 24 -9.18 5.78 6.72
CA GLY A 24 -10.26 4.82 6.60
C GLY A 24 -9.84 3.59 5.82
N GLY A 25 -10.76 2.69 5.66
CA GLY A 25 -10.54 1.48 4.87
C GLY A 25 -10.92 1.70 3.41
N SER A 26 -12.14 1.32 3.05
CA SER A 26 -12.60 1.40 1.66
C SER A 26 -12.95 2.82 1.21
N VAL A 27 -13.37 3.68 2.15
CA VAL A 27 -13.68 5.08 1.88
C VAL A 27 -12.84 5.95 2.79
N ILE A 28 -12.13 6.90 2.21
CA ILE A 28 -11.25 7.80 2.93
C ILE A 28 -11.49 9.24 2.50
N LYS A 29 -11.21 10.16 3.40
CA LYS A 29 -11.21 11.58 3.06
C LYS A 29 -9.82 11.99 2.67
N THR A 30 -9.71 12.72 1.56
CA THR A 30 -8.43 13.16 1.01
C THR A 30 -8.42 14.65 0.81
N ALA A 31 -7.22 15.21 0.84
CA ALA A 31 -6.98 16.61 0.49
C ALA A 31 -5.92 16.64 -0.59
N SER A 32 -6.15 17.45 -1.60
CA SER A 32 -5.17 17.74 -2.64
C SER A 32 -4.98 19.25 -2.71
N THR A 33 -4.15 19.69 -3.64
CA THR A 33 -3.93 21.13 -3.84
C THR A 33 -5.20 21.88 -4.25
N ILE A 34 -6.20 21.15 -4.73
CA ILE A 34 -7.41 21.75 -5.30
C ILE A 34 -8.60 21.64 -4.37
N GLN A 35 -8.78 20.48 -3.74
CA GLN A 35 -9.98 20.25 -2.92
C GLN A 35 -9.82 19.06 -1.97
N SER A 36 -10.71 19.03 -0.98
CA SER A 36 -10.91 17.87 -0.12
C SER A 36 -12.09 17.06 -0.62
N GLU A 37 -11.98 15.76 -0.64
CA GLU A 37 -13.08 14.91 -1.06
C GLU A 37 -13.01 13.53 -0.40
N GLU A 38 -14.16 12.86 -0.42
CA GLU A 38 -14.25 11.44 -0.06
C GLU A 38 -14.04 10.60 -1.31
N VAL A 39 -13.17 9.62 -1.23
CA VAL A 39 -12.87 8.74 -2.37
C VAL A 39 -12.88 7.28 -1.94
N HIS A 40 -13.24 6.41 -2.86
CA HIS A 40 -13.01 4.98 -2.68
C HIS A 40 -11.54 4.69 -2.93
N ASN A 41 -10.94 3.91 -2.03
CA ASN A 41 -9.55 3.49 -2.16
C ASN A 41 -9.51 2.09 -2.76
N TYR A 42 -8.79 1.95 -3.85
CA TYR A 42 -8.62 0.69 -4.56
C TYR A 42 -7.36 -0.03 -4.11
N ALA A 43 -7.45 -1.35 -3.97
CA ALA A 43 -6.35 -2.21 -3.60
C ALA A 43 -6.47 -3.51 -4.38
N PRO A 44 -5.40 -4.30 -4.47
CA PRO A 44 -5.50 -5.62 -5.06
C PRO A 44 -6.53 -6.49 -4.33
N TYR A 45 -7.13 -7.41 -5.04
CA TYR A 45 -8.14 -8.31 -4.46
C TYR A 45 -7.59 -9.04 -3.22
N GLY A 46 -8.36 -9.01 -2.17
CA GLY A 46 -7.99 -9.68 -0.92
C GLY A 46 -7.11 -8.86 0.03
N TYR A 47 -6.71 -7.65 -0.37
CA TYR A 47 -5.94 -6.76 0.48
C TYR A 47 -6.85 -5.67 1.04
N SER A 48 -6.75 -5.40 2.32
CA SER A 48 -7.43 -4.28 2.94
C SER A 48 -6.51 -3.65 3.97
N ALA A 49 -6.53 -2.32 4.01
CA ALA A 49 -5.72 -1.57 4.94
C ALA A 49 -6.45 -0.28 5.30
N TYR A 50 -6.27 0.14 6.54
CA TYR A 50 -6.80 1.41 7.02
C TYR A 50 -5.63 2.39 7.08
N ALA A 51 -5.58 3.31 6.12
CA ALA A 51 -4.49 4.27 6.04
C ALA A 51 -4.62 5.32 7.15
N PRO A 52 -3.55 5.61 7.89
CA PRO A 52 -3.59 6.66 8.88
C PRO A 52 -3.65 8.04 8.24
N ASP A 53 -4.06 9.04 9.04
CA ASP A 53 -4.06 10.43 8.60
C ASP A 53 -2.63 10.86 8.25
N GLY A 54 -2.52 11.72 7.25
CA GLY A 54 -1.23 12.28 6.85
C GLY A 54 -0.47 11.47 5.80
N GLU A 55 -0.92 10.27 5.47
CA GLU A 55 -0.27 9.48 4.41
C GLU A 55 -0.47 10.12 3.04
N GLU A 56 0.53 10.04 2.20
CA GLU A 56 0.42 10.45 0.81
C GLU A 56 -0.31 9.36 0.02
N ILE A 57 -1.27 9.77 -0.79
CA ILE A 57 -2.09 8.84 -1.58
C ILE A 57 -2.05 9.24 -3.06
N LEU A 58 -2.07 8.25 -3.92
CA LEU A 58 -2.24 8.48 -5.35
C LEU A 58 -3.73 8.60 -5.66
N LEU A 59 -4.11 9.73 -6.24
CA LEU A 59 -5.47 10.00 -6.66
C LEU A 59 -5.55 9.96 -8.18
N ILE A 60 -6.56 9.30 -8.69
CA ILE A 60 -6.80 9.20 -10.12
C ILE A 60 -8.14 9.88 -10.41
N ASN A 61 -8.09 10.96 -11.14
CA ASN A 61 -9.27 11.73 -11.54
C ASN A 61 -9.71 11.30 -12.93
N SER A 62 -11.01 11.10 -13.06
CA SER A 62 -11.62 10.78 -14.35
C SER A 62 -12.98 11.44 -14.45
N ALA A 63 -13.62 11.32 -15.59
CA ALA A 63 -14.98 11.82 -15.79
C ALA A 63 -15.99 11.16 -14.85
N GLY A 64 -15.71 9.96 -14.37
CA GLY A 64 -16.56 9.24 -13.43
C GLY A 64 -16.29 9.56 -11.97
N GLY A 65 -15.35 10.45 -11.67
CA GLY A 65 -14.99 10.84 -10.32
C GLY A 65 -13.54 10.50 -9.97
N THR A 66 -13.17 10.77 -8.74
CA THR A 66 -11.83 10.53 -8.22
C THR A 66 -11.80 9.25 -7.42
N ALA A 67 -10.73 8.49 -7.59
CA ALA A 67 -10.47 7.26 -6.84
C ALA A 67 -9.09 7.30 -6.22
N GLY A 68 -8.92 6.67 -5.07
CA GLY A 68 -7.62 6.45 -4.47
C GLY A 68 -7.03 5.14 -4.99
N ALA A 69 -5.74 5.15 -5.29
CA ALA A 69 -5.03 3.97 -5.79
C ALA A 69 -3.92 3.53 -4.83
N GLY A 70 -4.11 3.77 -3.54
CA GLY A 70 -3.18 3.36 -2.51
C GLY A 70 -2.24 4.48 -2.05
N THR A 71 -1.60 4.24 -0.93
CA THR A 71 -0.65 5.19 -0.35
C THR A 71 0.76 4.94 -0.87
N ILE A 72 1.61 5.96 -0.73
CA ILE A 72 2.99 5.84 -1.17
C ILE A 72 3.70 4.73 -0.39
N MET A 73 4.46 3.92 -1.10
CA MET A 73 5.28 2.90 -0.49
C MET A 73 6.45 3.56 0.23
N LYS A 74 6.55 3.33 1.53
CA LYS A 74 7.69 3.80 2.31
C LYS A 74 8.82 2.81 2.19
N SER A 75 10.04 3.35 2.17
CA SER A 75 11.23 2.53 2.11
C SER A 75 11.33 1.68 3.37
N GLU A 76 11.32 0.39 3.19
CA GLU A 76 11.69 -0.59 4.19
C GLU A 76 13.12 -1.03 3.89
N HIS A 77 13.79 -1.60 4.89
CA HIS A 77 15.13 -2.14 4.68
C HIS A 77 15.05 -3.50 3.98
N LEU A 78 14.57 -3.47 2.74
CA LEU A 78 14.39 -4.66 1.94
C LEU A 78 15.55 -4.85 0.97
N SER A 79 15.97 -6.09 0.81
CA SER A 79 16.86 -6.48 -0.27
C SER A 79 16.06 -6.79 -1.53
N SER A 80 16.72 -6.77 -2.67
CA SER A 80 16.08 -7.09 -3.93
C SER A 80 15.38 -8.45 -3.88
N GLY A 81 14.13 -8.49 -4.29
CA GLY A 81 13.33 -9.71 -4.30
C GLY A 81 12.57 -10.01 -3.02
N GLU A 82 12.64 -9.14 -2.04
CA GLU A 82 11.93 -9.33 -0.77
C GLU A 82 10.60 -8.56 -0.75
N ILE A 83 9.66 -9.06 0.05
CA ILE A 83 8.33 -8.47 0.21
C ILE A 83 8.05 -8.31 1.71
N ALA A 84 7.52 -7.15 2.10
CA ALA A 84 7.11 -6.90 3.47
C ALA A 84 5.70 -6.34 3.55
N ILE A 85 4.97 -6.75 4.57
CA ILE A 85 3.69 -6.16 4.97
C ILE A 85 3.87 -5.70 6.41
N THR A 86 3.67 -4.41 6.65
CA THR A 86 3.97 -3.80 7.95
C THR A 86 2.83 -2.89 8.39
N SER A 87 2.41 -3.02 9.65
CA SER A 87 1.44 -2.11 10.25
C SER A 87 2.12 -0.92 10.94
N ILE A 88 1.34 0.07 11.34
CA ILE A 88 1.86 1.24 12.07
C ILE A 88 2.54 0.84 13.39
N GLY A 89 2.10 -0.24 14.00
CA GLY A 89 2.69 -0.77 15.24
C GLY A 89 3.88 -1.68 15.00
N ASN A 90 4.41 -1.73 13.78
CA ASN A 90 5.53 -2.58 13.37
C ASN A 90 5.26 -4.09 13.47
N ALA A 91 4.00 -4.50 13.46
CA ALA A 91 3.68 -5.88 13.17
C ALA A 91 4.05 -6.15 11.73
N LYS A 92 4.82 -7.18 11.48
CA LYS A 92 5.51 -7.34 10.19
C LYS A 92 5.51 -8.77 9.72
N ILE A 93 5.24 -8.95 8.44
CA ILE A 93 5.48 -10.21 7.72
C ILE A 93 6.50 -9.90 6.65
N LEU A 94 7.63 -10.57 6.68
CA LEU A 94 8.71 -10.37 5.73
C LEU A 94 8.98 -11.67 4.99
N LEU A 95 8.84 -11.64 3.66
CA LEU A 95 9.19 -12.76 2.80
C LEU A 95 10.59 -12.51 2.28
N LYS A 96 11.55 -13.28 2.78
CA LYS A 96 12.97 -13.06 2.50
C LYS A 96 13.37 -13.71 1.18
N LYS A 97 14.37 -13.13 0.55
CA LYS A 97 14.88 -13.64 -0.73
C LYS A 97 15.45 -15.06 -0.64
N ASN A 98 15.85 -15.50 0.57
CA ASN A 98 16.36 -16.86 0.77
C ASN A 98 15.25 -17.91 0.94
N GLY A 99 13.99 -17.49 0.96
CA GLY A 99 12.85 -18.38 1.10
C GLY A 99 12.28 -18.48 2.51
N ASP A 100 12.91 -17.85 3.48
CA ASP A 100 12.39 -17.80 4.85
C ASP A 100 11.29 -16.74 4.96
N VAL A 101 10.36 -16.94 5.90
CA VAL A 101 9.31 -15.96 6.22
C VAL A 101 9.47 -15.56 7.68
N GLU A 102 9.58 -14.27 7.91
CA GLU A 102 9.70 -13.72 9.26
C GLU A 102 8.40 -13.05 9.67
N ILE A 103 7.89 -13.41 10.84
CA ILE A 103 6.66 -12.84 11.40
C ILE A 103 6.98 -12.37 12.82
N ASN A 104 7.06 -11.05 13.03
CA ASN A 104 7.34 -10.45 14.34
C ASN A 104 8.54 -11.08 15.05
N GLY A 105 9.61 -11.38 14.32
CA GLY A 105 10.82 -11.93 14.87
C GLY A 105 10.90 -13.46 14.86
N PHE A 106 9.78 -14.15 14.67
CA PHE A 106 9.82 -15.58 14.42
C PHE A 106 10.14 -15.84 12.96
N VAL A 107 11.00 -16.80 12.70
CA VAL A 107 11.40 -17.16 11.35
C VAL A 107 10.86 -18.55 11.02
N PHE A 108 10.08 -18.59 9.96
CA PHE A 108 9.58 -19.84 9.38
C PHE A 108 10.53 -20.16 8.25
N THR A 109 11.40 -21.13 8.47
CA THR A 109 12.46 -21.42 7.52
C THR A 109 11.90 -22.11 6.29
N LYS A 110 12.58 -21.95 5.18
CA LYS A 110 12.28 -22.63 3.93
C LYS A 110 12.17 -24.15 4.11
N ASN A 111 12.89 -24.72 5.09
CA ASN A 111 12.94 -26.16 5.35
C ASN A 111 11.92 -26.63 6.39
N GLY A 112 10.98 -25.78 6.80
CA GLY A 112 9.89 -26.19 7.67
C GLY A 112 10.17 -26.09 9.17
N LYS A 113 11.25 -25.41 9.56
CA LYS A 113 11.57 -25.17 10.97
C LYS A 113 11.04 -23.80 11.38
N ILE A 114 10.75 -23.64 12.67
CA ILE A 114 10.38 -22.34 13.24
C ILE A 114 11.43 -21.96 14.27
N GLN A 115 11.98 -20.74 14.13
CA GLN A 115 13.00 -20.19 15.01
C GLN A 115 12.45 -18.95 15.70
N ASN A 116 12.89 -18.71 16.95
CA ASN A 116 12.57 -17.49 17.67
C ASN A 116 13.59 -16.37 17.32
N GLN A 117 13.47 -15.22 17.96
CA GLN A 117 14.34 -14.07 17.71
C GLN A 117 15.81 -14.36 17.99
N LYS A 118 16.11 -15.31 18.87
CA LYS A 118 17.48 -15.70 19.21
C LYS A 118 18.05 -16.74 18.24
N GLY A 119 17.25 -17.18 17.26
CA GLY A 119 17.65 -18.23 16.34
C GLY A 119 17.47 -19.63 16.89
N GLU A 120 16.86 -19.77 18.06
CA GLU A 120 16.59 -21.09 18.65
C GLU A 120 15.42 -21.74 17.93
N ILE A 121 15.55 -23.01 17.59
CA ILE A 121 14.48 -23.77 16.94
C ILE A 121 13.41 -24.07 17.98
N VAL A 122 12.18 -23.60 17.72
CA VAL A 122 11.02 -23.85 18.57
C VAL A 122 10.07 -24.89 17.95
N PHE A 123 10.26 -25.19 16.67
CA PHE A 123 9.56 -26.26 15.97
C PHE A 123 10.44 -26.80 14.86
N ASP A 124 10.54 -28.12 14.80
CA ASP A 124 11.31 -28.85 13.80
C ASP A 124 10.44 -29.98 13.26
N SER A 125 10.10 -29.87 11.97
CA SER A 125 9.25 -30.88 11.32
C SER A 125 9.98 -32.18 11.03
#